data_66d8cc21eb40ad8ef6a8d16be4947614
#
_entry.id   66d8cc21eb40ad8ef6a8d16be4947614
#
_cell.length_a   1.000
_cell.length_b   1.000
_cell.length_c   1.000
_cell.angle_alpha   90.00
_cell.angle_beta   90.00
_cell.angle_gamma   90.00
#
_symmetry.space_group_name_H-M   'P 1'
#
loop_
_entity.id
_entity.type
_entity.pdbx_description
1 polymer ?
#
loop_
_entity_poly.entity_id
_entity_poly.type
_entity_poly.pdbx_seq_one_letter_code
_entity_poly.pdbx_strand_id
1 'polypeptide(L)'
;VHGLTVVISPLQSLMKDQVDNLADRGITDAVTINGLLDPITRSLSIQRVQDGEASLLYISPEMLRSKTIERILMGRHVVRFVIDEAHCFSSWGQDFRVDYLYIGKFISEYQQKKKCKGPIPVSCFTATAKQKVVQDICDYFKHTLDLDLELFASTASRTNLRYSVIYAESDDDKYLKLRELVAESDCPTIVYVSRTKRTEELAIKLTRD
;
A
#
# COMPACT_ATOMS: atom_id res chain seq x y z
N VAL A 1 -11.96 2.69 -20.18
CA VAL A 1 -13.10 3.09 -19.35
C VAL A 1 -12.84 4.50 -18.86
N HIS A 2 -13.68 5.46 -19.27
CA HIS A 2 -13.56 6.84 -18.82
C HIS A 2 -14.11 6.95 -17.38
N GLY A 3 -13.25 7.02 -16.38
CA GLY A 3 -13.62 7.15 -14.98
C GLY A 3 -12.40 7.15 -14.07
N LEU A 4 -12.65 7.34 -12.78
CA LEU A 4 -11.61 7.40 -11.76
C LEU A 4 -11.46 6.01 -11.11
N THR A 5 -10.26 5.49 -11.07
CA THR A 5 -9.86 4.37 -10.21
C THR A 5 -9.25 4.92 -8.92
N VAL A 6 -9.79 4.50 -7.78
CA VAL A 6 -9.26 4.88 -6.46
C VAL A 6 -8.41 3.74 -5.92
N VAL A 7 -7.14 4.00 -5.69
CA VAL A 7 -6.19 3.06 -5.10
C VAL A 7 -5.98 3.42 -3.63
N ILE A 8 -6.32 2.51 -2.75
CA ILE A 8 -6.19 2.67 -1.30
C ILE A 8 -4.97 1.89 -0.86
N SER A 9 -3.94 2.58 -0.38
CA SER A 9 -2.67 2.00 0.05
C SER A 9 -2.28 2.54 1.43
N PRO A 10 -1.68 1.72 2.32
CA PRO A 10 -1.40 2.12 3.69
C PRO A 10 -0.12 2.96 3.86
N LEU A 11 0.76 2.97 2.85
CA LEU A 11 2.08 3.56 2.93
C LEU A 11 2.21 4.77 2.00
N GLN A 12 2.23 5.97 2.59
CA GLN A 12 2.26 7.23 1.85
C GLN A 12 3.52 7.40 0.97
N SER A 13 4.68 6.91 1.42
CA SER A 13 5.92 6.90 0.61
C SER A 13 5.78 6.04 -0.65
N LEU A 14 5.23 4.83 -0.52
CA LEU A 14 5.00 3.95 -1.66
C LEU A 14 4.01 4.53 -2.68
N MET A 15 2.98 5.26 -2.22
CA MET A 15 2.04 5.91 -3.14
C MET A 15 2.75 6.92 -4.04
N LYS A 16 3.66 7.72 -3.47
CA LYS A 16 4.44 8.68 -4.24
C LYS A 16 5.34 7.97 -5.23
N ASP A 17 6.10 6.97 -4.78
CA ASP A 17 6.98 6.18 -5.65
C ASP A 17 6.22 5.50 -6.79
N GLN A 18 5.01 4.99 -6.54
CA GLN A 18 4.17 4.38 -7.58
C GLN A 18 3.71 5.43 -8.61
N VAL A 19 3.30 6.62 -8.18
CA VAL A 19 2.92 7.71 -9.08
C VAL A 19 4.11 8.18 -9.91
N ASP A 20 5.27 8.38 -9.29
CA ASP A 20 6.51 8.79 -9.97
C ASP A 20 6.95 7.72 -11.00
N ASN A 21 6.94 6.44 -10.64
CA ASN A 21 7.24 5.33 -11.55
C ASN A 21 6.26 5.22 -12.74
N LEU A 22 4.99 5.57 -12.56
CA LEU A 22 4.01 5.64 -13.64
C LEU A 22 4.33 6.81 -14.58
N ALA A 23 4.67 7.97 -14.03
CA ALA A 23 5.05 9.14 -14.81
C ALA A 23 6.31 8.89 -15.66
N ASP A 24 7.33 8.21 -15.11
CA ASP A 24 8.54 7.80 -15.84
C ASP A 24 8.24 6.86 -17.02
N ARG A 25 7.12 6.14 -16.97
CA ARG A 25 6.63 5.30 -18.06
C ARG A 25 5.66 6.01 -19.00
N GLY A 26 5.50 7.32 -18.87
CA GLY A 26 4.60 8.14 -19.70
C GLY A 26 3.13 8.10 -19.27
N ILE A 27 2.80 7.49 -18.11
CA ILE A 27 1.44 7.48 -17.53
C ILE A 27 1.35 8.65 -16.55
N THR A 28 0.85 9.78 -17.02
CA THR A 28 0.85 11.04 -16.27
C THR A 28 -0.48 11.39 -15.61
N ASP A 29 -1.50 10.56 -15.77
CA ASP A 29 -2.85 10.74 -15.22
C ASP A 29 -3.07 10.09 -13.85
N ALA A 30 -1.98 9.68 -13.18
CA ALA A 30 -1.96 9.23 -11.80
C ALA A 30 -1.61 10.39 -10.87
N VAL A 31 -2.31 10.48 -9.73
CA VAL A 31 -2.02 11.44 -8.66
C VAL A 31 -2.12 10.78 -7.29
N THR A 32 -1.44 11.34 -6.32
CA THR A 32 -1.64 10.99 -4.91
C THR A 32 -2.12 12.21 -4.11
N ILE A 33 -2.94 11.95 -3.09
CA ILE A 33 -3.33 12.94 -2.10
C ILE A 33 -3.03 12.33 -0.73
N ASN A 34 -2.01 12.86 -0.05
CA ASN A 34 -1.58 12.36 1.26
C ASN A 34 -1.08 13.50 2.15
N GLY A 35 -0.72 13.17 3.39
CA GLY A 35 -0.27 14.15 4.38
C GLY A 35 1.18 14.64 4.22
N LEU A 36 1.98 13.97 3.37
CA LEU A 36 3.39 14.32 3.13
C LEU A 36 3.55 15.36 2.01
N LEU A 37 2.51 15.59 1.22
CA LEU A 37 2.54 16.58 0.14
C LEU A 37 2.53 18.00 0.71
N ASP A 38 3.33 18.86 0.14
CA ASP A 38 3.21 20.30 0.38
C ASP A 38 1.84 20.83 -0.08
N PRO A 39 1.37 21.96 0.48
CA PRO A 39 0.03 22.48 0.19
C PRO A 39 -0.24 22.77 -1.28
N ILE A 40 0.77 23.20 -2.04
CA ILE A 40 0.64 23.55 -3.47
C ILE A 40 0.44 22.27 -4.28
N THR A 41 1.34 21.29 -4.14
CA THR A 41 1.25 19.99 -4.83
C THR A 41 -0.04 19.26 -4.48
N ARG A 42 -0.48 19.31 -3.22
CA ARG A 42 -1.76 18.74 -2.78
C ARG A 42 -2.94 19.42 -3.47
N SER A 43 -2.94 20.75 -3.57
CA SER A 43 -4.00 21.51 -4.23
C SER A 43 -4.08 21.19 -5.72
N LEU A 44 -2.93 21.11 -6.39
CA LEU A 44 -2.85 20.72 -7.81
C LEU A 44 -3.37 19.28 -8.03
N SER A 45 -3.00 18.34 -7.17
CA SER A 45 -3.51 16.97 -7.24
C SER A 45 -5.04 16.92 -7.10
N ILE A 46 -5.59 17.68 -6.16
CA ILE A 46 -7.04 17.81 -5.97
C ILE A 46 -7.71 18.37 -7.23
N GLN A 47 -7.16 19.45 -7.79
CA GLN A 47 -7.68 20.09 -8.99
C GLN A 47 -7.68 19.12 -10.18
N ARG A 48 -6.57 18.43 -10.43
CA ARG A 48 -6.46 17.44 -11.51
C ARG A 48 -7.52 16.32 -11.40
N VAL A 49 -7.82 15.87 -10.17
CA VAL A 49 -8.91 14.91 -9.97
C VAL A 49 -10.25 15.54 -10.30
N GLN A 50 -10.53 16.77 -9.83
CA GLN A 50 -11.81 17.46 -10.06
C GLN A 50 -12.05 17.75 -11.54
N ASP A 51 -11.03 18.19 -12.27
CA ASP A 51 -11.11 18.57 -13.69
C ASP A 51 -11.14 17.34 -14.62
N GLY A 52 -10.93 16.14 -14.09
CA GLY A 52 -10.98 14.90 -14.87
C GLY A 52 -9.68 14.52 -15.56
N GLU A 53 -8.59 15.23 -15.28
CA GLU A 53 -7.27 14.97 -15.82
C GLU A 53 -6.61 13.75 -15.18
N ALA A 54 -7.01 13.39 -13.96
CA ALA A 54 -6.53 12.17 -13.29
C ALA A 54 -7.53 11.02 -13.47
N SER A 55 -7.04 9.85 -13.86
CA SER A 55 -7.76 8.59 -13.93
C SER A 55 -7.40 7.63 -12.79
N LEU A 56 -6.26 7.84 -12.13
CA LEU A 56 -5.79 7.09 -10.97
C LEU A 56 -5.57 8.03 -9.79
N LEU A 57 -6.22 7.73 -8.66
CA LEU A 57 -6.05 8.47 -7.41
C LEU A 57 -5.57 7.52 -6.30
N TYR A 58 -4.36 7.77 -5.81
CA TYR A 58 -3.80 7.08 -4.65
C TYR A 58 -4.10 7.85 -3.36
N ILE A 59 -4.71 7.18 -2.39
CA ILE A 59 -5.01 7.73 -1.05
C ILE A 59 -4.78 6.69 0.03
N SER A 60 -4.54 7.15 1.25
CA SER A 60 -4.52 6.27 2.42
C SER A 60 -5.95 5.99 2.94
N PRO A 61 -6.16 4.86 3.63
CA PRO A 61 -7.50 4.49 4.12
C PRO A 61 -8.09 5.55 5.07
N GLU A 62 -7.27 6.23 5.87
CA GLU A 62 -7.70 7.31 6.78
C GLU A 62 -8.29 8.50 6.03
N MET A 63 -7.80 8.76 4.80
CA MET A 63 -8.28 9.86 3.96
C MET A 63 -9.73 9.71 3.52
N LEU A 64 -10.27 8.49 3.53
CA LEU A 64 -11.70 8.25 3.24
C LEU A 64 -12.64 8.92 4.24
N ARG A 65 -12.15 9.26 5.45
CA ARG A 65 -12.91 10.02 6.46
C ARG A 65 -12.91 11.53 6.20
N SER A 66 -12.10 12.00 5.25
CA SER A 66 -12.00 13.42 4.90
C SER A 66 -13.19 13.87 4.07
N LYS A 67 -13.90 14.91 4.54
CA LYS A 67 -14.98 15.55 3.78
C LYS A 67 -14.50 16.09 2.42
N THR A 68 -13.24 16.50 2.33
CA THR A 68 -12.64 16.97 1.07
C THR A 68 -12.55 15.82 0.08
N ILE A 69 -12.05 14.65 0.51
CA ILE A 69 -11.96 13.46 -0.35
C ILE A 69 -13.35 12.98 -0.74
N GLU A 70 -14.27 12.89 0.21
CA GLU A 70 -15.66 12.52 -0.10
C GLU A 70 -16.26 13.43 -1.19
N ARG A 71 -16.12 14.76 -1.05
CA ARG A 71 -16.64 15.73 -2.02
C ARG A 71 -15.99 15.56 -3.40
N ILE A 72 -14.67 15.35 -3.46
CA ILE A 72 -13.95 15.12 -4.72
C ILE A 72 -14.47 13.86 -5.40
N LEU A 73 -14.59 12.75 -4.68
CA LEU A 73 -15.08 11.49 -5.22
C LEU A 73 -16.55 11.59 -5.64
N MET A 74 -17.38 12.32 -4.90
CA MET A 74 -18.77 12.60 -5.28
C MET A 74 -18.87 13.41 -6.58
N GLY A 75 -17.89 14.24 -6.91
CA GLY A 75 -17.81 14.97 -8.18
C GLY A 75 -17.36 14.10 -9.38
N ARG A 76 -16.84 12.89 -9.14
CA ARG A 76 -16.29 12.01 -10.17
C ARG A 76 -17.11 10.73 -10.33
N HIS A 77 -16.94 10.07 -11.47
CA HIS A 77 -17.43 8.72 -11.67
C HIS A 77 -16.34 7.72 -11.30
N VAL A 78 -16.42 7.13 -10.12
CA VAL A 78 -15.52 6.08 -9.67
C VAL A 78 -15.93 4.76 -10.32
N VAL A 79 -15.02 4.16 -11.06
CA VAL A 79 -15.25 2.93 -11.82
C VAL A 79 -14.66 1.69 -11.16
N ARG A 80 -13.74 1.88 -10.20
CA ARG A 80 -13.09 0.79 -9.47
C ARG A 80 -12.45 1.29 -8.19
N PHE A 81 -12.50 0.46 -7.17
CA PHE A 81 -11.62 0.57 -6.00
C PHE A 81 -10.55 -0.52 -6.05
N VAL A 82 -9.31 -0.12 -5.87
CA VAL A 82 -8.16 -1.02 -5.73
C VAL A 82 -7.64 -0.91 -4.31
N ILE A 83 -7.47 -2.02 -3.63
CA ILE A 83 -7.04 -2.08 -2.25
C ILE A 83 -5.72 -2.81 -2.21
N ASP A 84 -4.67 -2.05 -1.96
CA ASP A 84 -3.32 -2.53 -1.80
C ASP A 84 -3.10 -3.02 -0.36
N GLU A 85 -2.16 -3.94 -0.17
CA GLU A 85 -1.87 -4.55 1.13
C GLU A 85 -3.11 -5.04 1.87
N ALA A 86 -4.00 -5.72 1.15
CA ALA A 86 -5.30 -6.15 1.67
C ALA A 86 -5.20 -7.07 2.91
N HIS A 87 -4.01 -7.62 3.21
CA HIS A 87 -3.79 -8.34 4.46
C HIS A 87 -4.05 -7.50 5.71
N CYS A 88 -4.05 -6.16 5.59
CA CYS A 88 -4.40 -5.23 6.67
C CYS A 88 -5.86 -5.35 7.14
N PHE A 89 -6.75 -6.01 6.39
CA PHE A 89 -8.11 -6.31 6.86
C PHE A 89 -8.16 -7.35 7.98
N SER A 90 -7.19 -8.25 8.03
CA SER A 90 -7.22 -9.39 8.95
C SER A 90 -6.35 -9.14 10.18
N SER A 91 -6.90 -9.39 11.36
CA SER A 91 -6.15 -9.41 12.63
C SER A 91 -5.08 -10.52 12.67
N TRP A 92 -5.17 -11.50 11.79
CA TRP A 92 -4.17 -12.55 11.59
C TRP A 92 -3.09 -12.15 10.56
N GLY A 93 -3.25 -10.97 9.93
CA GLY A 93 -2.23 -10.33 9.10
C GLY A 93 -1.11 -9.72 9.97
N GLN A 94 0.03 -9.42 9.34
CA GLN A 94 1.18 -8.85 10.05
C GLN A 94 0.98 -7.36 10.41
N ASP A 95 0.06 -6.66 9.74
CA ASP A 95 -0.17 -5.22 9.91
C ASP A 95 -1.68 -4.89 9.84
N PHE A 96 -2.43 -5.40 10.85
CA PHE A 96 -3.86 -5.09 10.95
C PHE A 96 -4.09 -3.60 11.17
N ARG A 97 -4.98 -3.00 10.36
CA ARG A 97 -5.33 -1.58 10.44
C ARG A 97 -6.84 -1.37 10.51
N VAL A 98 -7.29 -0.78 11.58
CA VAL A 98 -8.73 -0.50 11.81
C VAL A 98 -9.35 0.34 10.68
N ASP A 99 -8.59 1.24 10.06
CA ASP A 99 -9.09 2.08 8.98
C ASP A 99 -9.47 1.29 7.71
N TYR A 100 -8.90 0.09 7.50
CA TYR A 100 -9.32 -0.81 6.42
C TYR A 100 -10.77 -1.27 6.59
N LEU A 101 -11.22 -1.48 7.83
CA LEU A 101 -12.61 -1.87 8.10
C LEU A 101 -13.63 -0.77 7.75
N TYR A 102 -13.17 0.47 7.52
CA TYR A 102 -14.05 1.54 7.07
C TYR A 102 -14.26 1.57 5.56
N ILE A 103 -13.36 0.95 4.79
CA ILE A 103 -13.37 1.02 3.31
C ILE A 103 -14.69 0.52 2.73
N GLY A 104 -15.17 -0.64 3.14
CA GLY A 104 -16.42 -1.21 2.63
C GLY A 104 -17.63 -0.34 2.96
N LYS A 105 -17.68 0.19 4.19
CA LYS A 105 -18.73 1.15 4.58
C LYS A 105 -18.71 2.38 3.69
N PHE A 106 -17.53 2.96 3.45
CA PHE A 106 -17.38 4.12 2.57
C PHE A 106 -17.88 3.81 1.14
N ILE A 107 -17.49 2.67 0.57
CA ILE A 107 -17.92 2.25 -0.77
C ILE A 107 -19.46 2.11 -0.83
N SER A 108 -20.06 1.47 0.17
CA SER A 108 -21.52 1.31 0.28
C SER A 108 -22.22 2.68 0.30
N GLU A 109 -21.77 3.59 1.18
CA GLU A 109 -22.34 4.94 1.28
C GLU A 109 -22.16 5.72 -0.02
N TYR A 110 -21.01 5.62 -0.67
CA TYR A 110 -20.72 6.25 -1.96
C TYR A 110 -21.70 5.74 -3.03
N GLN A 111 -21.87 4.42 -3.17
CA GLN A 111 -22.79 3.80 -4.14
C GLN A 111 -24.22 4.26 -3.93
N GLN A 112 -24.69 4.33 -2.68
CA GLN A 112 -26.02 4.81 -2.34
C GLN A 112 -26.22 6.28 -2.71
N LYS A 113 -25.29 7.16 -2.32
CA LYS A 113 -25.34 8.60 -2.61
C LYS A 113 -25.28 8.89 -4.12
N LYS A 114 -24.49 8.14 -4.86
CA LYS A 114 -24.35 8.25 -6.34
C LYS A 114 -25.47 7.54 -7.10
N LYS A 115 -26.34 6.77 -6.42
CA LYS A 115 -27.38 5.95 -7.04
C LYS A 115 -26.81 5.05 -8.14
N CYS A 116 -25.70 4.37 -7.84
CA CYS A 116 -25.06 3.49 -8.79
C CYS A 116 -26.02 2.37 -9.23
N LYS A 117 -26.04 2.05 -10.54
CA LYS A 117 -26.92 1.00 -11.09
C LYS A 117 -26.48 -0.42 -10.73
N GLY A 118 -25.27 -0.59 -10.22
CA GLY A 118 -24.69 -1.88 -9.81
C GLY A 118 -23.47 -1.65 -8.91
N PRO A 119 -22.90 -2.74 -8.38
CA PRO A 119 -21.75 -2.66 -7.51
C PRO A 119 -20.52 -2.13 -8.28
N ILE A 120 -19.75 -1.26 -7.61
CA ILE A 120 -18.46 -0.82 -8.14
C ILE A 120 -17.46 -1.96 -7.93
N PRO A 121 -16.73 -2.38 -8.98
CA PRO A 121 -15.70 -3.41 -8.85
C PRO A 121 -14.66 -3.08 -7.79
N VAL A 122 -14.30 -4.09 -7.00
CA VAL A 122 -13.23 -4.02 -5.99
C VAL A 122 -12.14 -5.03 -6.38
N SER A 123 -10.88 -4.61 -6.33
CA SER A 123 -9.72 -5.49 -6.52
C SER A 123 -8.81 -5.38 -5.30
N CYS A 124 -8.49 -6.50 -4.68
CA CYS A 124 -7.62 -6.57 -3.50
C CYS A 124 -6.29 -7.20 -3.88
N PHE A 125 -5.18 -6.56 -3.51
CA PHE A 125 -3.84 -7.05 -3.73
C PHE A 125 -3.10 -7.25 -2.42
N THR A 126 -2.36 -8.34 -2.31
CA THR A 126 -1.47 -8.60 -1.18
C THR A 126 -0.37 -9.57 -1.60
N ALA A 127 0.86 -9.30 -1.17
CA ALA A 127 2.00 -10.18 -1.43
C ALA A 127 2.07 -11.36 -0.43
N THR A 128 1.44 -11.23 0.73
CA THR A 128 1.54 -12.16 1.87
C THR A 128 0.17 -12.49 2.43
N ALA A 129 -0.51 -13.48 1.86
CA ALA A 129 -1.79 -13.89 2.38
C ALA A 129 -1.79 -15.37 2.75
N LYS A 130 -1.86 -15.68 4.06
CA LYS A 130 -2.22 -16.99 4.55
C LYS A 130 -3.69 -17.26 4.21
N GLN A 131 -4.08 -18.51 4.09
CA GLN A 131 -5.45 -18.91 3.76
C GLN A 131 -6.52 -18.22 4.66
N LYS A 132 -6.23 -18.08 5.96
CA LYS A 132 -7.13 -17.39 6.89
C LYS A 132 -7.29 -15.91 6.57
N VAL A 133 -6.22 -15.24 6.15
CA VAL A 133 -6.25 -13.82 5.74
C VAL A 133 -7.09 -13.65 4.49
N VAL A 134 -6.93 -14.52 3.49
CA VAL A 134 -7.74 -14.51 2.26
C VAL A 134 -9.23 -14.68 2.60
N GLN A 135 -9.54 -15.64 3.49
CA GLN A 135 -10.92 -15.87 3.91
C GLN A 135 -11.52 -14.63 4.60
N ASP A 136 -10.77 -14.01 5.53
CA ASP A 136 -11.23 -12.80 6.22
C ASP A 136 -11.53 -11.65 5.23
N ILE A 137 -10.71 -11.49 4.18
CA ILE A 137 -10.94 -10.48 3.13
C ILE A 137 -12.22 -10.80 2.35
N CYS A 138 -12.38 -12.03 1.89
CA CYS A 138 -13.57 -12.45 1.14
C CYS A 138 -14.84 -12.28 1.97
N ASP A 139 -14.82 -12.74 3.22
CA ASP A 139 -15.95 -12.64 4.15
C ASP A 139 -16.31 -11.17 4.42
N TYR A 140 -15.31 -10.30 4.58
CA TYR A 140 -15.54 -8.89 4.79
C TYR A 140 -16.30 -8.24 3.62
N PHE A 141 -15.86 -8.45 2.38
CA PHE A 141 -16.51 -7.87 1.20
C PHE A 141 -17.86 -8.52 0.91
N LYS A 142 -18.02 -9.82 1.19
CA LYS A 142 -19.33 -10.49 1.11
C LYS A 142 -20.34 -9.89 2.07
N HIS A 143 -19.96 -9.71 3.33
CA HIS A 143 -20.87 -9.16 4.35
C HIS A 143 -21.16 -7.65 4.18
N THR A 144 -20.16 -6.88 3.73
CA THR A 144 -20.26 -5.41 3.70
C THR A 144 -20.85 -4.88 2.41
N LEU A 145 -20.57 -5.52 1.27
CA LEU A 145 -20.93 -5.05 -0.07
C LEU A 145 -21.68 -6.08 -0.91
N ASP A 146 -21.94 -7.28 -0.38
CA ASP A 146 -22.47 -8.44 -1.09
C ASP A 146 -21.65 -8.79 -2.35
N LEU A 147 -20.33 -8.66 -2.25
CA LEU A 147 -19.39 -8.99 -3.33
C LEU A 147 -18.74 -10.34 -3.08
N ASP A 148 -18.83 -11.23 -4.07
CA ASP A 148 -18.06 -12.48 -4.11
C ASP A 148 -16.75 -12.20 -4.85
N LEU A 149 -15.62 -12.22 -4.10
CA LEU A 149 -14.31 -11.99 -4.68
C LEU A 149 -13.76 -13.28 -5.31
N GLU A 150 -13.29 -13.19 -6.55
CA GLU A 150 -12.57 -14.27 -7.21
C GLU A 150 -11.10 -14.22 -6.81
N LEU A 151 -10.54 -15.37 -6.41
CA LEU A 151 -9.16 -15.49 -5.97
C LEU A 151 -8.23 -15.87 -7.12
N PHE A 152 -7.27 -14.99 -7.39
CA PHE A 152 -6.14 -15.27 -8.28
C PHE A 152 -4.88 -15.41 -7.44
N ALA A 153 -4.39 -16.62 -7.24
CA ALA A 153 -3.18 -16.91 -6.47
C ALA A 153 -2.14 -17.61 -7.34
N SER A 154 -0.90 -17.18 -7.26
CA SER A 154 0.23 -17.91 -7.81
C SER A 154 1.05 -18.53 -6.68
N THR A 155 1.57 -19.74 -6.88
CA THR A 155 2.53 -20.35 -5.98
C THR A 155 3.89 -19.67 -6.16
N ALA A 156 4.11 -18.58 -5.43
CA ALA A 156 5.38 -17.86 -5.45
C ALA A 156 6.39 -18.48 -4.49
N SER A 157 6.75 -19.75 -4.67
CA SER A 157 7.93 -20.31 -4.01
C SER A 157 9.17 -19.71 -4.66
N ARG A 158 9.85 -18.81 -3.96
CA ARG A 158 11.11 -18.22 -4.43
C ARG A 158 12.25 -19.23 -4.25
N THR A 159 12.50 -20.04 -5.26
CA THR A 159 13.56 -21.06 -5.25
C THR A 159 14.98 -20.47 -5.28
N ASN A 160 15.10 -19.18 -5.60
CA ASN A 160 16.35 -18.44 -5.63
C ASN A 160 16.78 -17.82 -4.29
N LEU A 161 15.97 -17.93 -3.25
CA LEU A 161 16.30 -17.44 -1.91
C LEU A 161 16.96 -18.54 -1.10
N ARG A 162 18.07 -18.19 -0.43
CA ARG A 162 18.76 -19.04 0.55
C ARG A 162 18.65 -18.41 1.91
N TYR A 163 18.28 -19.19 2.91
CA TYR A 163 18.16 -18.74 4.29
C TYR A 163 19.27 -19.39 5.12
N SER A 164 19.96 -18.58 5.92
CA SER A 164 20.96 -19.06 6.87
C SER A 164 20.77 -18.36 8.22
N VAL A 165 21.17 -19.04 9.30
CA VAL A 165 21.19 -18.50 10.65
C VAL A 165 22.62 -18.50 11.14
N ILE A 166 23.12 -17.32 11.52
CA ILE A 166 24.46 -17.13 12.06
C ILE A 166 24.31 -16.76 13.53
N TYR A 167 24.83 -17.60 14.41
CA TYR A 167 24.82 -17.33 15.83
C TYR A 167 25.94 -16.36 16.19
N ALA A 168 25.64 -15.42 17.09
CA ALA A 168 26.57 -14.46 17.63
C ALA A 168 26.49 -14.47 19.18
N GLU A 169 27.64 -14.45 19.83
CA GLU A 169 27.74 -14.54 21.30
C GLU A 169 27.53 -13.17 21.98
N SER A 170 27.79 -12.07 21.25
CA SER A 170 27.66 -10.71 21.71
C SER A 170 27.25 -9.76 20.59
N ASP A 171 26.87 -8.53 20.94
CA ASP A 171 26.58 -7.47 19.96
C ASP A 171 27.83 -7.08 19.15
N ASP A 172 29.02 -7.16 19.72
CA ASP A 172 30.27 -6.91 18.99
C ASP A 172 30.60 -8.05 18.01
N ASP A 173 30.44 -9.31 18.43
CA ASP A 173 30.59 -10.47 17.54
C ASP A 173 29.55 -10.41 16.38
N LYS A 174 28.32 -10.02 16.68
CA LYS A 174 27.29 -9.83 15.65
C LYS A 174 27.66 -8.74 14.66
N TYR A 175 28.25 -7.66 15.12
CA TYR A 175 28.74 -6.58 14.24
C TYR A 175 29.88 -7.04 13.34
N LEU A 176 30.86 -7.76 13.87
CA LEU A 176 32.01 -8.29 13.09
C LEU A 176 31.49 -9.22 11.97
N LYS A 177 30.62 -10.16 12.29
CA LYS A 177 30.02 -11.07 11.31
C LYS A 177 29.21 -10.34 10.24
N LEU A 178 28.46 -9.29 10.63
CA LEU A 178 27.75 -8.45 9.67
C LEU A 178 28.71 -7.72 8.72
N ARG A 179 29.78 -7.15 9.27
CA ARG A 179 30.81 -6.45 8.49
C ARG A 179 31.47 -7.37 7.47
N GLU A 180 31.82 -8.59 7.86
CA GLU A 180 32.35 -9.61 6.96
C GLU A 180 31.41 -9.93 5.82
N LEU A 181 30.09 -10.18 6.14
CA LEU A 181 29.07 -10.44 5.14
C LEU A 181 28.87 -9.29 4.15
N VAL A 182 28.93 -8.04 4.62
CA VAL A 182 28.79 -6.87 3.76
C VAL A 182 30.02 -6.68 2.89
N ALA A 183 31.24 -6.92 3.44
CA ALA A 183 32.50 -6.80 2.70
C ALA A 183 32.68 -7.88 1.64
N GLU A 184 32.19 -9.09 1.90
CA GLU A 184 32.25 -10.22 0.95
C GLU A 184 31.16 -10.16 -0.15
N SER A 185 30.17 -9.28 0.01
CA SER A 185 29.02 -9.21 -0.89
C SER A 185 29.29 -8.25 -2.05
N ASP A 186 29.32 -8.77 -3.28
CA ASP A 186 29.40 -7.97 -4.51
C ASP A 186 28.03 -7.40 -4.95
N CYS A 187 26.99 -7.51 -4.12
CA CYS A 187 25.64 -7.09 -4.44
C CYS A 187 25.07 -6.09 -3.39
N PRO A 188 24.08 -5.29 -3.77
CA PRO A 188 23.40 -4.41 -2.82
C PRO A 188 22.83 -5.19 -1.64
N THR A 189 23.16 -4.77 -0.41
CA THR A 189 22.81 -5.46 0.82
C THR A 189 21.84 -4.60 1.64
N ILE A 190 20.75 -5.19 2.12
CA ILE A 190 19.79 -4.53 3.01
C ILE A 190 19.90 -5.16 4.41
N VAL A 191 20.16 -4.32 5.41
CA VAL A 191 20.27 -4.74 6.81
C VAL A 191 19.07 -4.27 7.60
N TYR A 192 18.28 -5.20 8.11
CA TYR A 192 17.14 -4.91 8.97
C TYR A 192 17.53 -4.94 10.44
N VAL A 193 17.12 -3.94 11.19
CA VAL A 193 17.35 -3.82 12.63
C VAL A 193 16.05 -3.53 13.38
N SER A 194 16.03 -3.86 14.67
CA SER A 194 14.82 -3.79 15.49
C SER A 194 14.41 -2.37 15.94
N ARG A 195 15.29 -1.37 15.79
CA ARG A 195 15.06 0.01 16.27
C ARG A 195 15.62 1.03 15.28
N THR A 196 14.87 2.09 15.00
CA THR A 196 15.26 3.18 14.09
C THR A 196 16.60 3.82 14.48
N LYS A 197 16.83 4.11 15.77
CA LYS A 197 18.10 4.65 16.25
C LYS A 197 19.31 3.75 15.89
N ARG A 198 19.14 2.43 15.96
CA ARG A 198 20.20 1.46 15.61
C ARG A 198 20.51 1.45 14.11
N THR A 199 19.58 1.88 13.26
CA THR A 199 19.83 2.02 11.82
C THR A 199 20.87 3.09 11.54
N GLU A 200 20.72 4.26 12.18
CA GLU A 200 21.65 5.38 12.03
C GLU A 200 23.03 5.04 12.61
N GLU A 201 23.07 4.49 13.84
CA GLU A 201 24.30 4.06 14.49
C GLU A 201 25.08 3.04 13.66
N LEU A 202 24.37 2.06 13.08
CA LEU A 202 24.98 1.01 12.27
C LEU A 202 25.46 1.55 10.93
N ALA A 203 24.71 2.42 10.28
CA ALA A 203 25.12 3.06 9.03
C ALA A 203 26.41 3.87 9.19
N ILE A 204 26.49 4.69 10.26
CA ILE A 204 27.69 5.46 10.59
C ILE A 204 28.89 4.53 10.84
N LYS A 205 28.70 3.45 11.59
CA LYS A 205 29.76 2.51 11.95
C LYS A 205 30.28 1.77 10.72
N LEU A 206 29.39 1.25 9.85
CA LEU A 206 29.77 0.58 8.61
C LEU A 206 30.43 1.49 7.56
N THR A 207 30.14 2.80 7.60
CA THR A 207 30.78 3.77 6.67
C THR A 207 32.20 4.12 7.11
N ARG A 208 32.53 3.97 8.40
CA ARG A 208 33.86 4.29 8.96
C ARG A 208 34.86 3.15 8.87
N ASP A 209 34.39 1.93 8.85
CA ASP A 209 35.16 0.69 8.83
C ASP A 209 35.36 0.13 7.40
#